data_35416b4e2e96a0c0b62ce25ad1a4171d
#
_entry.id   35416b4e2e96a0c0b62ce25ad1a4171d
#
_cell.length_a   1.000
_cell.length_b   1.000
_cell.length_c   1.000
_cell.angle_alpha   90.00
_cell.angle_beta   90.00
_cell.angle_gamma   90.00
#
_symmetry.space_group_name_H-M   'P 1'
#
loop_
_entity.id
_entity.type
_entity.pdbx_description
1 polymer ?
#
loop_
_entity_poly.entity_id
_entity_poly.type
_entity_poly.pdbx_seq_one_letter_code
_entity_poly.pdbx_strand_id
1 'polypeptide(L)'
;MILKNHGIFVAAETADGIREAYSQVMGTLEAEYTKAGIDTNLRYGATPSEADISTTSTAIKNALGEQDGAAVSYSAAYEIAPEPISPDHMVYSKSYPLLGEISVDSVAAFRDKHGYSPRVFPCEHGIFAAGTSQKNADLALVLSQDGAQIKQLAEAFGGIEYMTNDARDFIDNWEVEAYRAKLMSDMNK
;
A
#
# COMPACT_ATOMS: atom_id res chain seq x y z
N MET A 1 -2.67 15.06 18.33
CA MET A 1 -2.24 13.76 18.87
C MET A 1 -1.65 12.93 17.73
N ILE A 2 -0.52 12.28 17.97
CA ILE A 2 0.10 11.39 16.99
C ILE A 2 -0.10 9.95 17.49
N LEU A 3 -0.59 9.08 16.64
CA LEU A 3 -0.71 7.64 16.90
C LEU A 3 0.32 6.90 16.04
N LYS A 4 1.14 6.09 16.70
CA LYS A 4 2.13 5.22 16.02
C LYS A 4 1.42 4.31 15.01
N ASN A 5 2.00 4.18 13.83
CA ASN A 5 1.47 3.37 12.72
C ASN A 5 0.02 3.70 12.30
N HIS A 6 -0.46 4.92 12.58
CA HIS A 6 -1.83 5.32 12.22
C HIS A 6 -1.90 6.73 11.60
N GLY A 7 -1.21 7.70 12.19
CA GLY A 7 -1.20 9.08 11.69
C GLY A 7 -1.46 10.11 12.78
N ILE A 8 -1.96 11.28 12.37
CA ILE A 8 -2.23 12.42 13.25
C ILE A 8 -3.74 12.65 13.41
N PHE A 9 -4.11 13.06 14.59
CA PHE A 9 -5.44 13.57 14.89
C PHE A 9 -5.33 15.01 15.35
N VAL A 10 -6.11 15.89 14.74
CA VAL A 10 -6.28 17.28 15.15
C VAL A 10 -7.73 17.51 15.54
N ALA A 11 -7.96 18.40 16.50
CA ALA A 11 -9.28 18.80 16.92
C ALA A 11 -9.29 20.30 17.22
N ALA A 12 -10.39 20.97 16.94
CA ALA A 12 -10.66 22.36 17.28
C ALA A 12 -12.16 22.56 17.40
N GLU A 13 -12.59 23.71 17.91
CA GLU A 13 -14.01 24.03 18.06
C GLU A 13 -14.71 24.31 16.73
N THR A 14 -13.96 24.66 15.68
CA THR A 14 -14.50 24.98 14.35
C THR A 14 -13.77 24.22 13.25
N ALA A 15 -14.42 24.05 12.10
CA ALA A 15 -13.80 23.43 10.91
C ALA A 15 -12.56 24.20 10.43
N ASP A 16 -12.58 25.52 10.52
CA ASP A 16 -11.43 26.35 10.14
C ASP A 16 -10.26 26.17 11.12
N GLY A 17 -10.55 26.09 12.42
CA GLY A 17 -9.54 25.76 13.43
C GLY A 17 -8.91 24.38 13.22
N ILE A 18 -9.67 23.39 12.77
CA ILE A 18 -9.11 22.07 12.38
C ILE A 18 -8.18 22.20 11.19
N ARG A 19 -8.59 22.93 10.14
CA ARG A 19 -7.75 23.16 8.94
C ARG A 19 -6.45 23.88 9.29
N GLU A 20 -6.53 24.90 10.13
CA GLU A 20 -5.37 25.67 10.59
C GLU A 20 -4.40 24.78 11.38
N ALA A 21 -4.90 24.04 12.36
CA ALA A 21 -4.08 23.13 13.16
C ALA A 21 -3.42 22.02 12.30
N TYR A 22 -4.17 21.47 11.35
CA TYR A 22 -3.61 20.47 10.41
C TYR A 22 -2.53 21.10 9.52
N SER A 23 -2.80 22.27 8.94
CA SER A 23 -1.85 22.98 8.09
C SER A 23 -0.57 23.35 8.84
N GLN A 24 -0.66 23.72 10.11
CA GLN A 24 0.50 24.01 10.95
C GLN A 24 1.38 22.76 11.16
N VAL A 25 0.77 21.60 11.43
CA VAL A 25 1.52 20.33 11.58
C VAL A 25 2.20 19.97 10.26
N MET A 26 1.47 19.99 9.15
CA MET A 26 2.00 19.64 7.84
C MET A 26 3.11 20.59 7.39
N GLY A 27 2.91 21.91 7.57
CA GLY A 27 3.94 22.91 7.25
C GLY A 27 5.20 22.79 8.11
N THR A 28 5.07 22.35 9.36
CA THR A 28 6.23 22.09 10.23
C THR A 28 7.03 20.88 9.71
N LEU A 29 6.35 19.80 9.34
CA LEU A 29 6.99 18.61 8.77
C LEU A 29 7.68 18.93 7.44
N GLU A 30 6.99 19.63 6.54
CA GLU A 30 7.54 20.05 5.24
C GLU A 30 8.78 20.93 5.40
N ALA A 31 8.79 21.84 6.39
CA ALA A 31 9.94 22.68 6.70
C ALA A 31 11.14 21.83 7.16
N GLU A 32 10.94 20.79 7.96
CA GLU A 32 12.03 19.90 8.38
C GLU A 32 12.58 19.06 7.21
N TYR A 33 11.74 18.57 6.31
CA TYR A 33 12.19 17.91 5.07
C TYR A 33 13.00 18.86 4.19
N THR A 34 12.50 20.08 3.98
CA THR A 34 13.20 21.12 3.21
C THR A 34 14.56 21.46 3.82
N LYS A 35 14.63 21.65 5.12
CA LYS A 35 15.87 21.92 5.86
C LYS A 35 16.88 20.78 5.75
N ALA A 36 16.39 19.54 5.74
CA ALA A 36 17.22 18.35 5.54
C ALA A 36 17.60 18.11 4.06
N GLY A 37 17.10 18.91 3.12
CA GLY A 37 17.37 18.77 1.68
C GLY A 37 16.72 17.54 1.07
N ILE A 38 15.58 17.09 1.60
CA ILE A 38 14.90 15.86 1.18
C ILE A 38 13.78 16.20 0.20
N ASP A 39 13.81 15.55 -0.97
CA ASP A 39 12.68 15.56 -1.89
C ASP A 39 11.56 14.69 -1.35
N THR A 40 10.40 15.29 -1.14
CA THR A 40 9.21 14.61 -0.62
C THR A 40 8.43 13.83 -1.68
N ASN A 41 8.76 13.97 -2.96
CA ASN A 41 8.14 13.18 -4.02
C ASN A 41 8.66 11.74 -4.01
N LEU A 42 7.78 10.78 -4.25
CA LEU A 42 8.19 9.38 -4.43
C LEU A 42 9.14 9.28 -5.63
N ARG A 43 10.28 8.63 -5.43
CA ARG A 43 11.27 8.40 -6.48
C ARG A 43 10.87 7.21 -7.33
N TYR A 44 10.67 7.47 -8.60
CA TYR A 44 10.36 6.44 -9.60
C TYR A 44 11.59 6.04 -10.40
N GLY A 45 11.69 4.76 -10.71
CA GLY A 45 12.64 4.19 -11.65
C GLY A 45 12.07 4.09 -13.07
N ALA A 46 12.41 3.01 -13.77
CA ALA A 46 11.95 2.77 -15.13
C ALA A 46 10.42 2.59 -15.20
N THR A 47 9.84 3.12 -16.27
CA THR A 47 8.44 2.88 -16.62
C THR A 47 8.36 1.61 -17.47
N PRO A 48 7.43 0.66 -17.19
CA PRO A 48 7.28 -0.54 -17.99
C PRO A 48 6.84 -0.22 -19.42
N SER A 49 7.35 -0.97 -20.38
CA SER A 49 6.87 -0.90 -21.76
C SER A 49 5.47 -1.52 -21.90
N GLU A 50 4.76 -1.24 -22.99
CA GLU A 50 3.47 -1.87 -23.28
C GLU A 50 3.55 -3.41 -23.31
N ALA A 51 4.66 -3.95 -23.81
CA ALA A 51 4.92 -5.40 -23.84
C ALA A 51 5.08 -5.96 -22.41
N ASP A 52 5.83 -5.28 -21.54
CA ASP A 52 6.01 -5.67 -20.15
C ASP A 52 4.69 -5.63 -19.39
N ILE A 53 3.90 -4.56 -19.60
CA ILE A 53 2.58 -4.40 -18.99
C ILE A 53 1.66 -5.57 -19.39
N SER A 54 1.59 -5.87 -20.70
CA SER A 54 0.74 -6.95 -21.22
C SER A 54 1.16 -8.31 -20.68
N THR A 55 2.46 -8.61 -20.73
CA THR A 55 3.01 -9.89 -20.29
C THR A 55 2.82 -10.10 -18.79
N THR A 56 3.19 -9.10 -17.97
CA THR A 56 3.11 -9.19 -16.53
C THR A 56 1.67 -9.23 -16.05
N SER A 57 0.78 -8.40 -16.62
CA SER A 57 -0.64 -8.42 -16.28
C SER A 57 -1.29 -9.77 -16.60
N THR A 58 -0.91 -10.38 -17.72
CA THR A 58 -1.39 -11.72 -18.09
C THR A 58 -0.90 -12.78 -17.11
N ALA A 59 0.38 -12.75 -16.74
CA ALA A 59 0.97 -13.67 -15.76
C ALA A 59 0.26 -13.55 -14.39
N ILE A 60 0.01 -12.31 -13.90
CA ILE A 60 -0.70 -12.05 -12.65
C ILE A 60 -2.12 -12.61 -12.69
N LYS A 61 -2.88 -12.32 -13.77
CA LYS A 61 -4.25 -12.81 -13.93
C LYS A 61 -4.31 -14.33 -13.93
N ASN A 62 -3.41 -14.97 -14.67
CA ASN A 62 -3.33 -16.43 -14.72
C ASN A 62 -2.98 -17.05 -13.36
N ALA A 63 -2.04 -16.45 -12.63
CA ALA A 63 -1.61 -16.94 -11.32
C ALA A 63 -2.68 -16.77 -10.22
N LEU A 64 -3.41 -15.66 -10.24
CA LEU A 64 -4.46 -15.37 -9.25
C LEU A 64 -5.79 -16.05 -9.54
N GLY A 65 -6.11 -16.27 -10.83
CA GLY A 65 -7.42 -16.71 -11.31
C GLY A 65 -8.41 -15.55 -11.51
N GLU A 66 -9.59 -15.86 -12.04
CA GLU A 66 -10.57 -14.88 -12.52
C GLU A 66 -11.08 -13.92 -11.42
N GLN A 67 -11.21 -14.40 -10.20
CA GLN A 67 -11.76 -13.60 -9.11
C GLN A 67 -10.73 -12.58 -8.59
N ASP A 68 -9.58 -13.03 -8.13
CA ASP A 68 -8.57 -12.18 -7.50
C ASP A 68 -7.74 -11.38 -8.50
N GLY A 69 -7.63 -11.89 -9.74
CA GLY A 69 -6.94 -11.28 -10.87
C GLY A 69 -7.85 -10.59 -11.87
N ALA A 70 -9.09 -10.20 -11.50
CA ALA A 70 -10.05 -9.59 -12.42
C ALA A 70 -9.53 -8.29 -13.06
N ALA A 71 -8.77 -7.51 -12.31
CA ALA A 71 -8.14 -6.28 -12.79
C ALA A 71 -6.69 -6.18 -12.32
N VAL A 72 -5.87 -5.50 -13.13
CA VAL A 72 -4.46 -5.20 -12.82
C VAL A 72 -4.18 -3.75 -13.15
N SER A 73 -3.57 -3.04 -12.19
CA SER A 73 -3.03 -1.69 -12.34
C SER A 73 -1.50 -1.75 -12.25
N TYR A 74 -0.82 -0.75 -12.78
CA TYR A 74 0.64 -0.71 -12.79
C TYR A 74 1.18 0.71 -12.62
N SER A 75 2.45 0.79 -12.24
CA SER A 75 3.23 2.01 -12.11
C SER A 75 4.67 1.79 -12.55
N ALA A 76 5.41 2.87 -12.77
CA ALA A 76 6.87 2.81 -12.82
C ALA A 76 7.41 2.14 -11.53
N ALA A 77 8.62 1.61 -11.61
CA ALA A 77 9.28 0.97 -10.47
C ALA A 77 9.54 1.98 -9.35
N TYR A 78 9.37 1.55 -8.11
CA TYR A 78 9.78 2.27 -6.90
C TYR A 78 10.18 1.26 -5.82
N GLU A 79 10.88 1.74 -4.80
CA GLU A 79 11.26 0.89 -3.68
C GLU A 79 10.08 0.70 -2.74
N ILE A 80 9.51 -0.50 -2.70
CA ILE A 80 8.32 -0.82 -1.90
C ILE A 80 8.64 -0.89 -0.40
N ALA A 81 7.62 -0.68 0.43
CA ALA A 81 7.61 -1.09 1.82
C ALA A 81 7.28 -2.60 1.89
N PRO A 82 8.20 -3.46 2.38
CA PRO A 82 7.99 -4.90 2.36
C PRO A 82 7.05 -5.41 3.46
N GLU A 83 6.70 -4.55 4.43
CA GLU A 83 5.83 -4.87 5.56
C GLU A 83 4.79 -3.76 5.78
N PRO A 84 3.68 -4.03 6.49
CA PRO A 84 2.62 -3.05 6.67
C PRO A 84 3.03 -1.94 7.63
N ILE A 85 2.63 -0.72 7.26
CA ILE A 85 2.92 0.50 8.01
C ILE A 85 1.71 0.91 8.86
N SER A 86 0.49 0.69 8.36
CA SER A 86 -0.75 1.06 9.03
C SER A 86 -1.87 0.06 8.76
N PRO A 87 -2.98 0.12 9.52
CA PRO A 87 -4.17 -0.69 9.26
C PRO A 87 -4.70 -0.56 7.83
N ASP A 88 -4.71 0.64 7.26
CA ASP A 88 -5.20 0.86 5.89
C ASP A 88 -4.36 0.12 4.86
N HIS A 89 -3.03 0.08 5.01
CA HIS A 89 -2.17 -0.74 4.15
C HIS A 89 -2.54 -2.22 4.23
N MET A 90 -2.81 -2.74 5.43
CA MET A 90 -3.23 -4.14 5.61
C MET A 90 -4.56 -4.45 4.93
N VAL A 91 -5.53 -3.56 5.04
CA VAL A 91 -6.88 -3.76 4.48
C VAL A 91 -6.85 -3.72 2.95
N TYR A 92 -6.21 -2.72 2.38
CA TYR A 92 -6.34 -2.42 0.94
C TYR A 92 -5.23 -3.01 0.08
N SER A 93 -3.96 -2.93 0.48
CA SER A 93 -2.83 -3.50 -0.27
C SER A 93 -2.38 -4.87 0.24
N LYS A 94 -2.89 -5.31 1.39
CA LYS A 94 -2.44 -6.46 2.16
C LYS A 94 -1.05 -6.25 2.78
N SER A 95 -0.76 -7.06 3.81
CA SER A 95 0.44 -6.89 4.63
C SER A 95 1.74 -7.12 3.87
N TYR A 96 1.70 -8.00 2.86
CA TYR A 96 2.91 -8.40 2.16
C TYR A 96 2.73 -8.38 0.64
N PRO A 97 3.73 -7.91 -0.12
CA PRO A 97 3.81 -8.10 -1.56
C PRO A 97 4.28 -9.52 -1.90
N LEU A 98 3.94 -10.01 -3.09
CA LEU A 98 4.58 -11.20 -3.65
C LEU A 98 5.92 -10.79 -4.27
N LEU A 99 7.01 -11.23 -3.65
CA LEU A 99 8.37 -11.01 -4.14
C LEU A 99 8.83 -12.18 -5.01
N GLY A 100 9.47 -11.88 -6.13
CA GLY A 100 10.05 -12.89 -7.02
C GLY A 100 9.14 -13.30 -8.16
N GLU A 101 9.19 -14.57 -8.55
CA GLU A 101 8.46 -15.09 -9.71
C GLU A 101 6.94 -15.03 -9.53
N ILE A 102 6.25 -14.64 -10.60
CA ILE A 102 4.78 -14.64 -10.65
C ILE A 102 4.32 -15.91 -11.35
N SER A 103 3.88 -16.90 -10.58
CA SER A 103 3.37 -18.18 -11.05
C SER A 103 2.22 -18.68 -10.19
N VAL A 104 1.50 -19.69 -10.67
CA VAL A 104 0.43 -20.36 -9.90
C VAL A 104 0.99 -20.92 -8.61
N ASP A 105 2.17 -21.54 -8.66
CA ASP A 105 2.80 -22.16 -7.50
C ASP A 105 3.26 -21.14 -6.46
N SER A 106 3.85 -20.00 -6.90
CA SER A 106 4.26 -18.93 -5.99
C SER A 106 3.07 -18.25 -5.29
N VAL A 107 1.95 -18.05 -6.01
CA VAL A 107 0.70 -17.54 -5.44
C VAL A 107 0.09 -18.55 -4.48
N ALA A 108 0.11 -19.85 -4.79
CA ALA A 108 -0.37 -20.90 -3.88
C ALA A 108 0.46 -20.92 -2.58
N ALA A 109 1.78 -20.94 -2.68
CA ALA A 109 2.67 -20.88 -1.53
C ALA A 109 2.47 -19.59 -0.69
N PHE A 110 2.22 -18.47 -1.35
CA PHE A 110 1.91 -17.21 -0.68
C PHE A 110 0.59 -17.31 0.11
N ARG A 111 -0.46 -17.87 -0.51
CA ARG A 111 -1.77 -18.10 0.17
C ARG A 111 -1.63 -19.03 1.37
N ASP A 112 -0.87 -20.10 1.23
CA ASP A 112 -0.62 -21.06 2.33
C ASP A 112 0.10 -20.39 3.50
N LYS A 113 1.06 -19.49 3.19
CA LYS A 113 1.83 -18.78 4.20
C LYS A 113 1.05 -17.65 4.89
N HIS A 114 0.26 -16.90 4.14
CA HIS A 114 -0.32 -15.63 4.60
C HIS A 114 -1.85 -15.66 4.76
N GLY A 115 -2.53 -16.69 4.28
CA GLY A 115 -3.98 -16.85 4.38
C GLY A 115 -4.80 -15.98 3.40
N TYR A 116 -4.16 -15.27 2.48
CA TYR A 116 -4.81 -14.42 1.47
C TYR A 116 -4.01 -14.35 0.17
N SER A 117 -4.65 -13.90 -0.91
CA SER A 117 -3.98 -13.67 -2.19
C SER A 117 -3.13 -12.40 -2.17
N PRO A 118 -1.93 -12.42 -2.77
CA PRO A 118 -1.12 -11.20 -2.91
C PRO A 118 -1.87 -10.16 -3.76
N ARG A 119 -1.70 -8.89 -3.42
CA ARG A 119 -2.25 -7.77 -4.19
C ARG A 119 -1.20 -6.91 -4.87
N VAL A 120 0.04 -6.92 -4.39
CA VAL A 120 1.15 -6.11 -4.92
C VAL A 120 2.26 -7.03 -5.40
N PHE A 121 2.75 -6.77 -6.61
CA PHE A 121 3.73 -7.57 -7.35
C PHE A 121 4.86 -6.67 -7.85
N PRO A 122 5.93 -6.51 -7.09
CA PRO A 122 7.13 -5.82 -7.56
C PRO A 122 7.84 -6.66 -8.60
N CYS A 123 8.11 -6.05 -9.74
CA CYS A 123 8.79 -6.67 -10.88
C CYS A 123 9.98 -5.81 -11.33
N GLU A 124 10.86 -6.39 -12.14
CA GLU A 124 11.99 -5.66 -12.73
C GLU A 124 11.57 -4.41 -13.49
N HIS A 125 10.43 -4.47 -14.17
CA HIS A 125 9.94 -3.42 -15.06
C HIS A 125 8.94 -2.45 -14.42
N GLY A 126 8.54 -2.66 -13.17
CA GLY A 126 7.56 -1.80 -12.50
C GLY A 126 6.88 -2.47 -11.32
N ILE A 127 5.92 -1.76 -10.74
CA ILE A 127 5.07 -2.29 -9.68
C ILE A 127 3.68 -2.53 -10.25
N PHE A 128 3.15 -3.73 -10.03
CA PHE A 128 1.81 -4.11 -10.44
C PHE A 128 0.95 -4.38 -9.21
N ALA A 129 -0.34 -4.10 -9.33
CA ALA A 129 -1.31 -4.43 -8.29
C ALA A 129 -2.54 -5.09 -8.90
N ALA A 130 -3.09 -6.08 -8.21
CA ALA A 130 -4.26 -6.81 -8.65
C ALA A 130 -5.41 -6.71 -7.67
N GLY A 131 -6.62 -6.89 -8.18
CA GLY A 131 -7.82 -6.87 -7.37
C GLY A 131 -9.04 -7.48 -8.08
N THR A 132 -10.10 -7.68 -7.31
CA THR A 132 -11.38 -8.20 -7.78
C THR A 132 -12.15 -7.21 -8.67
N SER A 133 -11.67 -5.97 -8.77
CA SER A 133 -12.14 -4.91 -9.64
C SER A 133 -11.03 -3.92 -9.93
N GLN A 134 -11.20 -3.07 -10.97
CA GLN A 134 -10.24 -2.00 -11.28
C GLN A 134 -10.03 -1.07 -10.08
N LYS A 135 -11.10 -0.68 -9.40
CA LYS A 135 -11.05 0.15 -8.19
C LYS A 135 -10.17 -0.48 -7.10
N ASN A 136 -10.28 -1.80 -6.90
CA ASN A 136 -9.48 -2.51 -5.89
C ASN A 136 -8.00 -2.63 -6.30
N ALA A 137 -7.72 -2.84 -7.58
CA ALA A 137 -6.36 -2.85 -8.10
C ALA A 137 -5.70 -1.47 -7.98
N ASP A 138 -6.42 -0.40 -8.38
CA ASP A 138 -5.94 0.99 -8.25
C ASP A 138 -5.67 1.36 -6.80
N LEU A 139 -6.57 1.01 -5.89
CA LEU A 139 -6.42 1.30 -4.47
C LEU A 139 -5.22 0.55 -3.86
N ALA A 140 -5.04 -0.72 -4.21
CA ALA A 140 -3.87 -1.49 -3.77
C ALA A 140 -2.56 -0.86 -4.26
N LEU A 141 -2.54 -0.36 -5.51
CA LEU A 141 -1.38 0.34 -6.06
C LEU A 141 -1.11 1.66 -5.33
N VAL A 142 -2.15 2.48 -5.11
CA VAL A 142 -2.03 3.78 -4.41
C VAL A 142 -1.50 3.57 -2.98
N LEU A 143 -2.03 2.59 -2.24
CA LEU A 143 -1.53 2.30 -0.89
C LEU A 143 -0.09 1.76 -0.90
N SER A 144 0.28 1.00 -1.92
CA SER A 144 1.68 0.57 -2.09
C SER A 144 2.62 1.76 -2.35
N GLN A 145 2.19 2.75 -3.15
CA GLN A 145 2.93 3.99 -3.39
C GLN A 145 3.04 4.85 -2.12
N ASP A 146 1.94 4.98 -1.38
CA ASP A 146 1.93 5.69 -0.09
C ASP A 146 2.92 5.06 0.89
N GLY A 147 2.88 3.74 1.04
CA GLY A 147 3.83 3.01 1.89
C GLY A 147 5.29 3.18 1.45
N ALA A 148 5.56 3.19 0.14
CA ALA A 148 6.88 3.43 -0.40
C ALA A 148 7.37 4.86 -0.12
N GLN A 149 6.49 5.86 -0.25
CA GLN A 149 6.79 7.26 0.05
C GLN A 149 7.07 7.45 1.54
N ILE A 150 6.27 6.88 2.43
CA ILE A 150 6.51 6.91 3.88
C ILE A 150 7.86 6.29 4.21
N LYS A 151 8.19 5.12 3.62
CA LYS A 151 9.50 4.47 3.79
C LYS A 151 10.63 5.39 3.35
N GLN A 152 10.56 5.95 2.13
CA GLN A 152 11.55 6.88 1.59
C GLN A 152 11.76 8.09 2.50
N LEU A 153 10.68 8.69 3.01
CA LEU A 153 10.75 9.86 3.87
C LEU A 153 11.29 9.52 5.26
N ALA A 154 10.93 8.37 5.80
CA ALA A 154 11.41 7.92 7.11
C ALA A 154 12.91 7.64 7.13
N GLU A 155 13.51 7.19 6.02
CA GLU A 155 14.95 6.92 5.91
C GLU A 155 15.80 8.12 6.29
N ALA A 156 15.35 9.33 5.98
CA ALA A 156 16.02 10.57 6.30
C ALA A 156 16.08 10.87 7.81
N PHE A 157 15.21 10.25 8.60
CA PHE A 157 15.06 10.48 10.04
C PHE A 157 15.28 9.21 10.88
N GLY A 158 16.05 8.26 10.38
CA GLY A 158 16.45 7.07 11.13
C GLY A 158 15.75 5.77 10.71
N GLY A 159 14.93 5.83 9.67
CA GLY A 159 14.26 4.67 9.09
C GLY A 159 12.81 4.50 9.53
N ILE A 160 12.14 3.58 8.85
CA ILE A 160 10.74 3.28 9.09
C ILE A 160 10.57 2.25 10.22
N GLU A 161 9.54 2.43 11.03
CA GLU A 161 9.07 1.43 11.98
C GLU A 161 7.78 0.79 11.46
N TYR A 162 7.85 -0.47 11.09
CA TYR A 162 6.68 -1.25 10.66
C TYR A 162 5.79 -1.65 11.84
N MET A 163 4.59 -2.09 11.54
CA MET A 163 3.68 -2.64 12.55
C MET A 163 4.26 -3.92 13.15
N THR A 164 4.15 -4.05 14.48
CA THR A 164 4.54 -5.29 15.17
C THR A 164 3.60 -6.44 14.82
N ASN A 165 4.03 -7.68 15.05
CA ASN A 165 3.18 -8.85 14.84
C ASN A 165 1.88 -8.75 15.67
N ASP A 166 1.97 -8.36 16.93
CA ASP A 166 0.81 -8.23 17.82
C ASP A 166 -0.19 -7.18 17.28
N ALA A 167 0.32 -6.05 16.75
CA ALA A 167 -0.53 -5.02 16.15
C ALA A 167 -1.21 -5.51 14.85
N ARG A 168 -0.51 -6.30 14.04
CA ARG A 168 -1.07 -6.92 12.84
C ARG A 168 -2.13 -7.95 13.20
N ASP A 169 -1.83 -8.86 14.13
CA ASP A 169 -2.76 -9.88 14.57
C ASP A 169 -4.03 -9.27 15.17
N PHE A 170 -3.89 -8.15 15.90
CA PHE A 170 -5.03 -7.39 16.40
C PHE A 170 -5.92 -6.87 15.26
N ILE A 171 -5.33 -6.25 14.23
CA ILE A 171 -6.09 -5.70 13.09
C ILE A 171 -6.72 -6.81 12.26
N ASP A 172 -6.00 -7.89 11.96
CA ASP A 172 -6.51 -9.03 11.18
C ASP A 172 -7.70 -9.71 11.85
N ASN A 173 -7.75 -9.70 13.19
CA ASN A 173 -8.84 -10.28 13.97
C ASN A 173 -9.90 -9.26 14.43
N TRP A 174 -9.76 -7.99 14.07
CA TRP A 174 -10.69 -6.95 14.50
C TRP A 174 -11.97 -6.97 13.64
N GLU A 175 -13.12 -7.18 14.27
CA GLU A 175 -14.43 -7.29 13.59
C GLU A 175 -14.77 -6.09 12.70
N VAL A 176 -14.33 -4.88 13.08
CA VAL A 176 -14.57 -3.65 12.29
C VAL A 176 -13.86 -3.69 10.95
N GLU A 177 -12.63 -4.23 10.91
CA GLU A 177 -11.89 -4.36 9.65
C GLU A 177 -12.43 -5.48 8.77
N ALA A 178 -12.89 -6.57 9.35
CA ALA A 178 -13.64 -7.61 8.64
C ALA A 178 -14.94 -7.04 8.02
N TYR A 179 -15.63 -6.16 8.75
CA TYR A 179 -16.81 -5.46 8.23
C TYR A 179 -16.49 -4.49 7.09
N ARG A 180 -15.41 -3.71 7.19
CA ARG A 180 -14.93 -2.82 6.11
C ARG A 180 -14.59 -3.61 4.85
N ALA A 181 -13.86 -4.71 4.98
CA ALA A 181 -13.52 -5.59 3.86
C ALA A 181 -14.78 -6.15 3.19
N LYS A 182 -15.80 -6.52 3.96
CA LYS A 182 -17.10 -6.97 3.46
C LYS A 182 -17.86 -5.87 2.73
N LEU A 183 -17.95 -4.66 3.29
CA LEU A 183 -18.59 -3.51 2.63
C LEU A 183 -17.93 -3.21 1.28
N MET A 184 -16.60 -3.24 1.20
CA MET A 184 -15.88 -3.04 -0.05
C MET A 184 -16.21 -4.11 -1.09
N SER A 185 -16.38 -5.37 -0.67
CA SER A 185 -16.79 -6.48 -1.54
C SER A 185 -18.23 -6.29 -2.07
N ASP A 186 -19.14 -5.84 -1.21
CA ASP A 186 -20.57 -5.69 -1.56
C ASP A 186 -20.84 -4.43 -2.42
N MET A 187 -20.04 -3.37 -2.29
CA MET A 187 -20.11 -2.18 -3.16
C MET A 187 -19.63 -2.44 -4.59
N ASN A 188 -19.01 -3.58 -4.86
CA ASN A 188 -18.49 -3.97 -6.17
C ASN A 188 -19.35 -5.03 -6.90
N LYS A 189 -20.53 -5.37 -6.35
CA LYS A 189 -21.57 -6.18 -6.99
C LYS A 189 -22.59 -5.30 -7.69
#